data_e0a35d70ac2e83b61782ceeb9deba4fc
#
_entry.id   e0a35d70ac2e83b61782ceeb9deba4fc
#
_cell.length_a   1.000
_cell.length_b   1.000
_cell.length_c   1.000
_cell.angle_alpha   90.00
_cell.angle_beta   90.00
_cell.angle_gamma   90.00
#
_symmetry.space_group_name_H-M   'P 1'
#
loop_
_entity.id
_entity.type
_entity.pdbx_description
1 polymer ?
#
loop_
_entity_poly.entity_id
_entity_poly.type
_entity_poly.pdbx_seq_one_letter_code
_entity_poly.pdbx_strand_id
1 'polypeptide(L)'
;MDAKISYSIYLDIPFLRCNFALIKTEVQDMQLKHLKNNIVILALLAIVSSCDFSNNYAQTSSNESPWESDSAWYHSNTPQSDDKIDLFYIVSTNVLSAEDENGNVAYQSQLNESDRKAFDAEFRYVEKHFSQSDFNYFAPYYHQFTFESINLAPEKYQEIYASVSNEVCQAFDYYMEHQNNGRRFALVGFSQGGMLVLDLLKHMTDEQYNLMIAAYALGYRITEEDCKNNHIHPAIGETETGVTISFNSALSTDGVWPLVAEGAVTCINPVNWKTDSTPANFTYENEEHTVSIDKQTNMLIVKTNRPEYYRKWTNNPAFQSAKVHIDCLHHWDLLFYSDFIHDNILKRAGIEGEK
;
A
#
# COMPACT_ATOMS: atom_id res chain seq x y z
N MET A 1 -15.89 -35.94 25.01
CA MET A 1 -15.21 -34.76 25.58
C MET A 1 -14.88 -33.87 24.41
N ASP A 2 -15.82 -33.00 24.06
CA ASP A 2 -15.71 -32.14 22.89
C ASP A 2 -14.84 -30.94 23.21
N ALA A 3 -13.73 -30.82 22.51
CA ALA A 3 -12.87 -29.66 22.59
C ALA A 3 -13.56 -28.48 21.86
N LYS A 4 -14.26 -27.65 22.60
CA LYS A 4 -14.61 -26.30 22.16
C LYS A 4 -13.32 -25.50 22.04
N ILE A 5 -12.72 -25.52 20.85
CA ILE A 5 -11.65 -24.59 20.50
C ILE A 5 -12.32 -23.22 20.34
N SER A 6 -11.97 -22.36 21.27
CA SER A 6 -12.44 -20.98 21.37
C SER A 6 -12.11 -20.19 20.11
N TYR A 7 -13.14 -19.82 19.36
CA TYR A 7 -13.08 -18.87 18.22
C TYR A 7 -12.89 -17.41 18.65
N SER A 8 -12.41 -17.18 19.86
CA SER A 8 -12.38 -15.85 20.49
C SER A 8 -11.20 -14.96 20.07
N ILE A 9 -10.15 -15.51 19.42
CA ILE A 9 -8.95 -14.74 19.05
C ILE A 9 -9.07 -14.06 17.68
N TYR A 10 -10.10 -14.36 16.91
CA TYR A 10 -10.35 -13.80 15.57
C TYR A 10 -10.94 -12.38 15.58
N LEU A 11 -11.09 -11.76 16.75
CA LEU A 11 -11.99 -10.61 16.92
C LEU A 11 -11.35 -9.23 16.84
N ASP A 12 -10.03 -9.10 16.81
CA ASP A 12 -9.35 -7.80 17.04
C ASP A 12 -8.57 -7.22 15.84
N ILE A 13 -8.73 -7.74 14.63
CA ILE A 13 -8.22 -7.08 13.42
C ILE A 13 -9.39 -6.64 12.55
N PRO A 14 -9.97 -5.45 12.76
CA PRO A 14 -11.18 -4.98 12.05
C PRO A 14 -11.01 -4.90 10.54
N PHE A 15 -9.82 -4.55 10.08
CA PHE A 15 -9.42 -4.43 8.68
C PHE A 15 -9.59 -5.75 7.90
N LEU A 16 -9.08 -6.84 8.46
CA LEU A 16 -9.20 -8.16 7.81
C LEU A 16 -10.63 -8.71 7.82
N ARG A 17 -11.47 -8.32 8.79
CA ARG A 17 -12.86 -8.77 8.88
C ARG A 17 -13.78 -8.17 7.83
N CYS A 18 -13.66 -6.87 7.54
CA CYS A 18 -14.48 -6.25 6.51
C CYS A 18 -14.28 -6.92 5.16
N ASN A 19 -13.02 -7.20 4.80
CA ASN A 19 -12.70 -7.86 3.54
C ASN A 19 -13.17 -9.32 3.48
N PHE A 20 -13.15 -10.06 4.60
CA PHE A 20 -13.59 -11.46 4.63
C PHE A 20 -15.10 -11.67 4.63
N ALA A 21 -15.87 -10.78 5.24
CA ALA A 21 -17.34 -10.87 5.24
C ALA A 21 -17.90 -10.60 3.83
N LEU A 22 -17.33 -9.63 3.10
CA LEU A 22 -17.66 -9.33 1.71
C LEU A 22 -17.28 -10.50 0.77
N ILE A 23 -16.07 -11.06 0.90
CA ILE A 23 -15.60 -12.19 0.09
C ILE A 23 -16.54 -13.42 0.23
N LYS A 24 -17.06 -13.71 1.42
CA LYS A 24 -17.94 -14.89 1.61
C LYS A 24 -19.28 -14.77 0.89
N THR A 25 -19.81 -13.56 0.73
CA THR A 25 -21.10 -13.34 0.08
C THR A 25 -20.98 -13.34 -1.44
N GLU A 26 -19.90 -12.75 -1.98
CA GLU A 26 -19.70 -12.57 -3.42
C GLU A 26 -19.16 -13.83 -4.12
N VAL A 27 -18.30 -14.62 -3.45
CA VAL A 27 -17.71 -15.84 -4.04
C VAL A 27 -18.74 -16.92 -4.30
N GLN A 28 -19.86 -16.99 -3.56
CA GLN A 28 -20.91 -17.95 -3.86
C GLN A 28 -21.65 -17.63 -5.17
N ASP A 29 -21.70 -16.37 -5.58
CA ASP A 29 -22.35 -15.97 -6.84
C ASP A 29 -21.41 -16.02 -8.05
N MET A 30 -20.08 -15.82 -7.88
CA MET A 30 -19.09 -15.86 -8.97
C MET A 30 -18.76 -17.26 -9.46
N GLN A 31 -18.83 -18.29 -8.63
CA GLN A 31 -18.51 -19.68 -9.05
C GLN A 31 -19.41 -20.23 -10.16
N LEU A 32 -20.53 -19.59 -10.44
CA LEU A 32 -21.47 -20.00 -11.48
C LEU A 32 -21.27 -19.36 -12.86
N LYS A 33 -20.43 -18.32 -13.01
CA LYS A 33 -20.33 -17.54 -14.26
C LYS A 33 -19.03 -17.66 -15.07
N HIS A 34 -17.90 -18.13 -14.55
CA HIS A 34 -16.62 -18.08 -15.28
C HIS A 34 -15.84 -19.40 -15.36
N LEU A 35 -16.40 -20.34 -16.11
CA LEU A 35 -15.64 -21.49 -16.61
C LEU A 35 -15.40 -21.33 -18.11
N LYS A 36 -14.52 -20.41 -18.54
CA LYS A 36 -13.86 -20.38 -19.87
C LYS A 36 -13.01 -19.12 -20.02
N ASN A 37 -11.71 -19.23 -19.89
CA ASN A 37 -10.65 -18.66 -20.73
C ASN A 37 -9.32 -18.65 -19.98
N ASN A 38 -8.55 -19.71 -20.22
CA ASN A 38 -7.13 -19.75 -19.91
C ASN A 38 -6.34 -19.26 -21.14
N ILE A 39 -5.18 -18.69 -20.83
CA ILE A 39 -4.05 -18.28 -21.69
C ILE A 39 -4.02 -16.77 -21.97
N VAL A 40 -3.14 -16.06 -21.26
CA VAL A 40 -2.14 -15.08 -21.70
C VAL A 40 -1.60 -14.33 -20.48
N ILE A 41 -0.47 -14.77 -19.94
CA ILE A 41 0.34 -13.98 -18.99
C ILE A 41 1.80 -14.19 -19.36
N LEU A 42 2.26 -13.58 -20.44
CA LEU A 42 3.69 -13.59 -20.82
C LEU A 42 4.11 -12.38 -21.69
N ALA A 43 3.45 -11.24 -21.58
CA ALA A 43 3.78 -10.08 -22.42
C ALA A 43 3.74 -8.72 -21.70
N LEU A 44 4.01 -8.66 -20.37
CA LEU A 44 3.92 -7.40 -19.63
C LEU A 44 5.27 -6.73 -19.30
N LEU A 45 6.36 -7.12 -19.96
CA LEU A 45 7.71 -6.69 -19.58
C LEU A 45 8.45 -5.76 -20.55
N ALA A 46 7.82 -5.18 -21.54
CA ALA A 46 8.56 -4.24 -22.38
C ALA A 46 7.63 -3.24 -23.05
N ILE A 47 7.31 -2.14 -22.40
CA ILE A 47 7.06 -0.84 -23.05
C ILE A 47 6.74 0.16 -21.91
N VAL A 48 7.75 0.75 -21.29
CA VAL A 48 7.62 2.05 -20.63
C VAL A 48 8.71 2.94 -21.23
N SER A 49 8.43 3.55 -22.35
CA SER A 49 9.23 4.70 -22.78
C SER A 49 8.30 5.82 -23.19
N SER A 50 8.47 6.95 -22.50
CA SER A 50 8.09 8.31 -22.89
C SER A 50 6.66 8.51 -23.40
N CYS A 51 5.77 8.92 -22.52
CA CYS A 51 4.64 9.75 -22.92
C CYS A 51 4.80 11.15 -22.31
N ASP A 52 5.04 12.12 -23.18
CA ASP A 52 4.81 13.52 -22.87
C ASP A 52 3.32 13.71 -22.59
N PHE A 53 2.99 14.00 -21.33
CA PHE A 53 1.63 14.34 -20.93
C PHE A 53 1.34 15.80 -21.29
N SER A 54 0.79 16.04 -22.48
CA SER A 54 0.09 17.30 -22.77
C SER A 54 -1.36 17.17 -22.37
N ASN A 55 -1.74 17.95 -21.36
CA ASN A 55 -3.09 18.09 -20.82
C ASN A 55 -4.13 18.40 -21.90
N ASN A 56 -5.10 17.49 -22.09
CA ASN A 56 -6.40 17.81 -22.69
C ASN A 56 -7.52 17.08 -21.92
N TYR A 57 -7.93 17.64 -20.80
CA TYR A 57 -9.23 17.35 -20.21
C TYR A 57 -10.11 18.61 -20.25
N ALA A 58 -11.28 18.44 -20.85
CA ALA A 58 -12.29 19.48 -20.90
C ALA A 58 -12.76 19.84 -19.47
N GLN A 59 -12.50 21.07 -19.05
CA GLN A 59 -13.03 21.67 -17.83
C GLN A 59 -14.54 21.72 -17.89
N THR A 60 -15.21 20.96 -17.02
CA THR A 60 -16.58 21.29 -16.58
C THR A 60 -16.47 22.26 -15.42
N SER A 61 -17.11 23.40 -15.57
CA SER A 61 -17.02 24.58 -14.72
C SER A 61 -17.72 24.41 -13.35
N SER A 62 -16.97 23.99 -12.34
CA SER A 62 -17.03 24.55 -10.99
C SER A 62 -15.58 24.81 -10.58
N ASN A 63 -15.27 26.04 -10.17
CA ASN A 63 -13.90 26.46 -9.84
C ASN A 63 -13.40 25.93 -8.50
N GLU A 64 -14.04 24.94 -7.91
CA GLU A 64 -13.71 24.37 -6.61
C GLU A 64 -13.07 22.98 -6.80
N SER A 65 -11.92 22.78 -6.19
CA SER A 65 -11.26 21.48 -6.17
C SER A 65 -12.09 20.46 -5.37
N PRO A 66 -12.27 19.22 -5.83
CA PRO A 66 -12.95 18.19 -5.03
C PRO A 66 -12.28 17.97 -3.67
N TRP A 67 -11.01 18.32 -3.56
CA TRP A 67 -10.18 18.18 -2.36
C TRP A 67 -10.41 19.26 -1.31
N GLU A 68 -11.16 20.32 -1.63
CA GLU A 68 -11.64 21.34 -0.66
C GLU A 68 -12.66 20.76 0.32
N SER A 69 -13.38 19.72 -0.08
CA SER A 69 -14.37 19.08 0.77
C SER A 69 -13.71 18.25 1.86
N ASP A 70 -14.10 18.48 3.10
CA ASP A 70 -13.69 17.62 4.23
C ASP A 70 -13.99 16.13 3.97
N SER A 71 -15.07 15.85 3.22
CA SER A 71 -15.45 14.49 2.86
C SER A 71 -14.48 13.79 1.89
N ALA A 72 -13.56 14.51 1.28
CA ALA A 72 -12.51 13.93 0.45
C ALA A 72 -11.37 13.30 1.27
N TRP A 73 -11.34 13.55 2.58
CA TRP A 73 -10.28 13.14 3.48
C TRP A 73 -10.80 12.28 4.62
N TYR A 74 -9.96 11.36 5.09
CA TYR A 74 -10.21 10.67 6.34
C TYR A 74 -10.09 11.64 7.52
N HIS A 75 -11.08 11.63 8.40
CA HIS A 75 -11.07 12.45 9.60
C HIS A 75 -10.31 11.74 10.72
N SER A 76 -9.07 12.17 10.95
CA SER A 76 -8.26 11.70 12.07
C SER A 76 -8.85 12.18 13.41
N ASN A 77 -8.81 11.30 14.41
CA ASN A 77 -9.16 11.68 15.78
C ASN A 77 -8.04 12.44 16.48
N THR A 78 -6.85 12.45 15.91
CA THR A 78 -5.67 13.14 16.46
C THR A 78 -5.68 14.60 16.05
N PRO A 79 -5.69 15.57 17.00
CA PRO A 79 -5.61 16.98 16.67
C PRO A 79 -4.33 17.32 15.92
N GLN A 80 -4.46 18.11 14.85
CA GLN A 80 -3.31 18.66 14.15
C GLN A 80 -2.57 19.70 14.98
N SER A 81 -1.26 19.80 14.80
CA SER A 81 -0.40 20.79 15.44
C SER A 81 0.75 21.17 14.50
N ASP A 82 1.14 22.45 14.54
CA ASP A 82 2.27 22.93 13.72
C ASP A 82 3.63 22.39 14.21
N ASP A 83 3.70 21.89 15.45
CA ASP A 83 4.91 21.30 16.01
C ASP A 83 5.16 19.85 15.56
N LYS A 84 4.17 19.22 14.89
CA LYS A 84 4.28 17.86 14.41
C LYS A 84 4.71 17.84 12.94
N ILE A 85 5.34 16.73 12.56
CA ILE A 85 5.51 16.39 11.13
C ILE A 85 4.23 15.79 10.59
N ASP A 86 4.06 15.83 9.29
CA ASP A 86 2.89 15.28 8.61
C ASP A 86 3.15 13.83 8.16
N LEU A 87 2.13 13.01 8.28
CA LEU A 87 2.06 11.68 7.66
C LEU A 87 1.02 11.73 6.55
N PHE A 88 1.46 11.71 5.30
CA PHE A 88 0.57 11.56 4.14
C PHE A 88 0.49 10.08 3.77
N TYR A 89 -0.71 9.50 3.90
CA TYR A 89 -0.93 8.06 3.73
C TYR A 89 -1.84 7.73 2.54
N ILE A 90 -1.39 6.80 1.71
CA ILE A 90 -2.15 6.28 0.56
C ILE A 90 -2.56 4.84 0.87
N VAL A 91 -3.86 4.62 0.98
CA VAL A 91 -4.46 3.35 1.37
C VAL A 91 -4.25 2.26 0.29
N SER A 92 -4.19 1.01 0.72
CA SER A 92 -4.07 -0.16 -0.16
C SER A 92 -5.37 -0.48 -0.91
N THR A 93 -5.39 -1.54 -1.73
CA THR A 93 -6.61 -2.02 -2.39
C THR A 93 -7.57 -2.62 -1.37
N ASN A 94 -8.59 -1.87 -0.97
CA ASN A 94 -9.63 -2.28 -0.03
C ASN A 94 -10.94 -2.67 -0.72
N VAL A 95 -11.15 -2.23 -1.96
CA VAL A 95 -12.30 -2.59 -2.78
C VAL A 95 -11.86 -3.66 -3.78
N LEU A 96 -12.23 -4.93 -3.51
CA LEU A 96 -11.81 -6.05 -4.33
C LEU A 96 -12.58 -6.12 -5.65
N SER A 97 -13.88 -5.84 -5.59
CA SER A 97 -14.80 -5.74 -6.74
C SER A 97 -15.74 -4.57 -6.55
N ALA A 98 -16.23 -4.02 -7.64
CA ALA A 98 -17.21 -2.94 -7.64
C ALA A 98 -18.20 -3.14 -8.78
N GLU A 99 -19.40 -2.57 -8.64
CA GLU A 99 -20.41 -2.49 -9.70
C GLU A 99 -20.73 -1.00 -9.97
N ASP A 100 -20.98 -0.68 -11.23
CA ASP A 100 -21.48 0.63 -11.62
C ASP A 100 -22.98 0.79 -11.27
N GLU A 101 -23.55 1.96 -11.51
CA GLU A 101 -24.96 2.25 -11.26
C GLU A 101 -25.96 1.36 -12.03
N ASN A 102 -25.48 0.65 -13.05
CA ASN A 102 -26.28 -0.26 -13.87
C ASN A 102 -26.06 -1.74 -13.47
N GLY A 103 -25.24 -2.01 -12.45
CA GLY A 103 -24.89 -3.35 -12.00
C GLY A 103 -23.86 -4.07 -12.88
N ASN A 104 -23.10 -3.34 -13.71
CA ASN A 104 -21.98 -3.91 -14.46
C ASN A 104 -20.71 -3.85 -13.60
N VAL A 105 -19.77 -4.76 -13.88
CA VAL A 105 -18.45 -4.75 -13.21
C VAL A 105 -17.76 -3.42 -13.44
N ALA A 106 -17.43 -2.74 -12.35
CA ALA A 106 -16.59 -1.54 -12.32
C ALA A 106 -15.19 -1.92 -11.89
N TYR A 107 -14.20 -1.39 -12.58
CA TYR A 107 -12.79 -1.66 -12.31
C TYR A 107 -12.12 -0.61 -11.42
N GLN A 108 -12.91 0.33 -10.91
CA GLN A 108 -12.56 1.32 -9.90
C GLN A 108 -13.64 1.36 -8.82
N SER A 109 -13.23 1.67 -7.59
CA SER A 109 -14.16 1.95 -6.50
C SER A 109 -15.05 3.14 -6.84
N GLN A 110 -16.26 3.16 -6.28
CA GLN A 110 -17.24 4.22 -6.52
C GLN A 110 -17.26 5.26 -5.40
N LEU A 111 -16.38 5.11 -4.41
CA LEU A 111 -16.33 5.91 -3.18
C LEU A 111 -17.69 6.03 -2.47
N ASN A 112 -18.54 5.04 -2.65
CA ASN A 112 -19.79 4.93 -1.92
C ASN A 112 -19.55 4.64 -0.42
N GLU A 113 -20.60 4.59 0.37
CA GLU A 113 -20.48 4.36 1.83
C GLU A 113 -19.78 3.04 2.17
N SER A 114 -20.00 1.99 1.38
CA SER A 114 -19.34 0.69 1.58
C SER A 114 -17.83 0.77 1.32
N ASP A 115 -17.43 1.41 0.23
CA ASP A 115 -16.04 1.60 -0.15
C ASP A 115 -15.29 2.41 0.92
N ARG A 116 -15.86 3.54 1.34
CA ARG A 116 -15.29 4.39 2.40
C ARG A 116 -15.15 3.64 3.71
N LYS A 117 -16.13 2.82 4.08
CA LYS A 117 -16.06 2.00 5.27
C LYS A 117 -14.94 0.95 5.22
N ALA A 118 -14.65 0.43 4.02
CA ALA A 118 -13.53 -0.48 3.82
C ALA A 118 -12.18 0.26 3.99
N PHE A 119 -12.04 1.46 3.43
CA PHE A 119 -10.86 2.31 3.60
C PHE A 119 -10.64 2.72 5.05
N ASP A 120 -11.70 3.11 5.75
CA ASP A 120 -11.64 3.52 7.16
C ASP A 120 -11.06 2.45 8.08
N ALA A 121 -11.19 1.18 7.73
CA ALA A 121 -10.60 0.11 8.53
C ALA A 121 -9.06 0.16 8.51
N GLU A 122 -8.46 0.39 7.34
CA GLU A 122 -7.01 0.57 7.20
C GLU A 122 -6.56 1.92 7.73
N PHE A 123 -7.29 3.00 7.44
CA PHE A 123 -6.98 4.33 7.96
C PHE A 123 -6.92 4.35 9.49
N ARG A 124 -7.89 3.74 10.18
CA ARG A 124 -7.87 3.61 11.64
C ARG A 124 -6.72 2.76 12.16
N TYR A 125 -6.37 1.70 11.42
CA TYR A 125 -5.21 0.88 11.76
C TYR A 125 -3.92 1.71 11.70
N VAL A 126 -3.73 2.45 10.61
CA VAL A 126 -2.57 3.32 10.39
C VAL A 126 -2.55 4.46 11.40
N GLU A 127 -3.68 5.11 11.66
CA GLU A 127 -3.78 6.14 12.71
C GLU A 127 -3.33 5.61 14.07
N LYS A 128 -3.74 4.40 14.42
CA LYS A 128 -3.38 3.78 15.69
C LYS A 128 -1.91 3.40 15.80
N HIS A 129 -1.30 2.88 14.75
CA HIS A 129 0.03 2.27 14.80
C HIS A 129 1.14 3.16 14.24
N PHE A 130 0.83 4.05 13.28
CA PHE A 130 1.82 4.95 12.69
C PHE A 130 1.69 6.37 13.21
N SER A 131 0.48 6.89 13.28
CA SER A 131 0.28 8.27 13.69
C SER A 131 0.32 8.42 15.19
N GLN A 132 -0.34 7.53 15.89
CA GLN A 132 -0.55 7.59 17.33
C GLN A 132 -0.90 9.04 17.77
N SER A 133 0.00 9.79 18.33
CA SER A 133 -0.15 11.23 18.58
C SER A 133 1.01 12.05 18.00
N ASP A 134 1.93 11.40 17.27
CA ASP A 134 3.21 12.00 16.91
C ASP A 134 3.16 12.73 15.56
N PHE A 135 2.17 12.42 14.73
CA PHE A 135 2.01 12.99 13.39
C PHE A 135 0.69 13.72 13.21
N ASN A 136 0.67 14.72 12.32
CA ASN A 136 -0.55 15.15 11.67
C ASN A 136 -0.88 14.14 10.57
N TYR A 137 -2.07 13.55 10.56
CA TYR A 137 -2.43 12.47 9.67
C TYR A 137 -3.33 12.96 8.53
N PHE A 138 -2.89 12.76 7.29
CA PHE A 138 -3.59 13.12 6.06
C PHE A 138 -3.75 11.89 5.18
N ALA A 139 -4.97 11.53 4.84
CA ALA A 139 -5.27 10.37 4.01
C ALA A 139 -6.46 10.66 3.09
N PRO A 140 -6.25 10.77 1.78
CA PRO A 140 -7.33 11.04 0.83
C PRO A 140 -8.15 9.79 0.53
N TYR A 141 -9.46 9.96 0.33
CA TYR A 141 -10.27 8.96 -0.35
C TYR A 141 -10.12 9.14 -1.86
N TYR A 142 -9.75 8.09 -2.57
CA TYR A 142 -9.56 8.11 -4.01
C TYR A 142 -10.20 6.89 -4.69
N HIS A 143 -10.50 6.97 -5.98
CA HIS A 143 -11.07 5.87 -6.74
C HIS A 143 -10.01 4.80 -6.99
N GLN A 144 -9.89 3.82 -6.07
CA GLN A 144 -8.95 2.71 -6.21
C GLN A 144 -9.28 1.90 -7.47
N PHE A 145 -8.27 1.38 -8.15
CA PHE A 145 -8.53 0.27 -9.04
C PHE A 145 -8.84 -0.98 -8.23
N THR A 146 -9.87 -1.73 -8.66
CA THR A 146 -10.29 -2.95 -7.96
C THR A 146 -9.30 -4.09 -8.23
N PHE A 147 -9.35 -5.14 -7.40
CA PHE A 147 -8.50 -6.31 -7.58
C PHE A 147 -8.80 -7.04 -8.91
N GLU A 148 -10.03 -6.96 -9.40
CA GLU A 148 -10.43 -7.52 -10.69
C GLU A 148 -9.76 -6.84 -11.89
N SER A 149 -9.39 -5.56 -11.76
CA SER A 149 -8.74 -4.80 -12.83
C SER A 149 -7.36 -5.37 -13.22
N ILE A 150 -6.70 -6.10 -12.32
CA ILE A 150 -5.40 -6.76 -12.57
C ILE A 150 -5.47 -7.75 -13.75
N ASN A 151 -6.66 -8.30 -14.01
CA ASN A 151 -6.89 -9.27 -15.09
C ASN A 151 -7.31 -8.63 -16.41
N LEU A 152 -7.36 -7.31 -16.51
CA LEU A 152 -7.67 -6.59 -17.74
C LEU A 152 -6.54 -6.70 -18.77
N ALA A 153 -6.88 -6.39 -20.03
CA ALA A 153 -5.87 -6.15 -21.04
C ALA A 153 -4.94 -5.00 -20.63
N PRO A 154 -3.64 -5.07 -20.95
CA PRO A 154 -2.66 -4.09 -20.47
C PRO A 154 -3.05 -2.63 -20.72
N GLU A 155 -3.58 -2.33 -21.90
CA GLU A 155 -3.98 -0.97 -22.30
C GLU A 155 -5.10 -0.44 -21.42
N LYS A 156 -6.09 -1.28 -21.11
CA LYS A 156 -7.22 -0.91 -20.26
C LYS A 156 -6.79 -0.74 -18.79
N TYR A 157 -5.93 -1.63 -18.32
CA TYR A 157 -5.33 -1.49 -16.98
C TYR A 157 -4.56 -0.18 -16.86
N GLN A 158 -3.74 0.16 -17.87
CA GLN A 158 -2.96 1.40 -17.86
C GLN A 158 -3.83 2.66 -17.89
N GLU A 159 -4.95 2.65 -18.62
CA GLU A 159 -5.92 3.75 -18.63
C GLU A 159 -6.49 3.99 -17.21
N ILE A 160 -6.92 2.93 -16.54
CA ILE A 160 -7.45 3.01 -15.18
C ILE A 160 -6.36 3.45 -14.19
N TYR A 161 -5.20 2.85 -14.29
CA TYR A 161 -4.05 3.19 -13.45
C TYR A 161 -3.68 4.68 -13.56
N ALA A 162 -3.58 5.20 -14.78
CA ALA A 162 -3.26 6.60 -15.02
C ALA A 162 -4.32 7.55 -14.41
N SER A 163 -5.61 7.17 -14.46
CA SER A 163 -6.69 7.93 -13.82
C SER A 163 -6.52 7.97 -12.30
N VAL A 164 -6.25 6.82 -11.68
CA VAL A 164 -6.03 6.71 -10.23
C VAL A 164 -4.80 7.48 -9.78
N SER A 165 -3.68 7.32 -10.50
CA SER A 165 -2.43 8.05 -10.23
C SER A 165 -2.62 9.56 -10.30
N ASN A 166 -3.29 10.05 -11.35
CA ASN A 166 -3.58 11.48 -11.50
C ASN A 166 -4.47 12.02 -10.36
N GLU A 167 -5.47 11.26 -9.92
CA GLU A 167 -6.34 11.64 -8.81
C GLU A 167 -5.55 11.80 -7.50
N VAL A 168 -4.66 10.85 -7.20
CA VAL A 168 -3.81 10.91 -5.99
C VAL A 168 -2.78 12.04 -6.09
N CYS A 169 -2.23 12.32 -7.29
CA CYS A 169 -1.38 13.49 -7.50
C CYS A 169 -2.12 14.80 -7.21
N GLN A 170 -3.35 14.94 -7.67
CA GLN A 170 -4.18 16.13 -7.38
C GLN A 170 -4.47 16.27 -5.87
N ALA A 171 -4.73 15.16 -5.17
CA ALA A 171 -4.90 15.18 -3.71
C ALA A 171 -3.64 15.67 -3.00
N PHE A 172 -2.49 15.19 -3.44
CA PHE A 172 -1.20 15.58 -2.89
C PHE A 172 -0.88 17.05 -3.16
N ASP A 173 -1.13 17.55 -4.37
CA ASP A 173 -0.95 18.95 -4.72
C ASP A 173 -1.82 19.85 -3.82
N TYR A 174 -3.10 19.49 -3.64
CA TYR A 174 -4.00 20.22 -2.75
C TYR A 174 -3.49 20.21 -1.29
N TYR A 175 -3.05 19.05 -0.80
CA TYR A 175 -2.45 18.93 0.54
C TYR A 175 -1.24 19.86 0.68
N MET A 176 -0.33 19.85 -0.26
CA MET A 176 0.88 20.67 -0.22
C MET A 176 0.56 22.17 -0.26
N GLU A 177 -0.42 22.58 -1.07
CA GLU A 177 -0.80 23.97 -1.25
C GLU A 177 -1.62 24.55 -0.08
N HIS A 178 -2.51 23.74 0.51
CA HIS A 178 -3.54 24.24 1.44
C HIS A 178 -3.46 23.68 2.87
N GLN A 179 -2.80 22.54 3.08
CA GLN A 179 -2.84 21.84 4.36
C GLN A 179 -1.47 21.65 5.00
N ASN A 180 -0.40 21.44 4.22
CA ASN A 180 0.95 21.14 4.73
C ASN A 180 1.58 22.32 5.48
N ASN A 181 1.36 23.56 5.07
CA ASN A 181 1.93 24.77 5.68
C ASN A 181 3.48 24.76 5.80
N GLY A 182 4.18 24.09 4.87
CA GLY A 182 5.64 24.00 4.86
C GLY A 182 6.23 23.06 5.92
N ARG A 183 5.42 22.22 6.57
CA ARG A 183 5.90 21.21 7.52
C ARG A 183 6.62 20.08 6.77
N ARG A 184 7.59 19.47 7.46
CA ARG A 184 8.20 18.23 6.95
C ARG A 184 7.17 17.10 6.99
N PHE A 185 7.28 16.16 6.04
CA PHE A 185 6.33 15.06 5.95
C PHE A 185 7.00 13.72 5.64
N ALA A 186 6.35 12.62 6.06
CA ALA A 186 6.61 11.28 5.58
C ALA A 186 5.50 10.88 4.60
N LEU A 187 5.89 10.30 3.47
CA LEU A 187 4.98 9.76 2.46
C LEU A 187 4.91 8.26 2.63
N VAL A 188 3.73 7.71 2.92
CA VAL A 188 3.57 6.27 3.19
C VAL A 188 2.42 5.71 2.36
N GLY A 189 2.62 4.57 1.75
CA GLY A 189 1.55 3.83 1.07
C GLY A 189 1.81 2.34 1.10
N PHE A 190 0.73 1.55 1.11
CA PHE A 190 0.81 0.10 1.11
C PHE A 190 0.19 -0.50 -0.15
N SER A 191 0.83 -1.51 -0.75
CA SER A 191 0.32 -2.24 -1.93
C SER A 191 0.05 -1.28 -3.10
N GLN A 192 -1.21 -1.08 -3.53
CA GLN A 192 -1.59 -0.04 -4.49
C GLN A 192 -1.11 1.34 -4.05
N GLY A 193 -1.25 1.67 -2.75
CA GLY A 193 -0.70 2.90 -2.19
C GLY A 193 0.82 2.98 -2.30
N GLY A 194 1.54 1.87 -2.11
CA GLY A 194 2.99 1.79 -2.29
C GLY A 194 3.43 2.06 -3.74
N MET A 195 2.64 1.61 -4.72
CA MET A 195 2.85 1.93 -6.13
C MET A 195 2.66 3.42 -6.40
N LEU A 196 1.58 4.00 -5.86
CA LEU A 196 1.24 5.42 -6.02
C LEU A 196 2.22 6.35 -5.29
N VAL A 197 2.90 5.89 -4.23
CA VAL A 197 4.04 6.60 -3.61
C VAL A 197 5.13 6.88 -4.64
N LEU A 198 5.48 5.90 -5.50
CA LEU A 198 6.49 6.12 -6.54
C LEU A 198 6.02 7.11 -7.60
N ASP A 199 4.73 7.14 -7.91
CA ASP A 199 4.19 8.14 -8.84
C ASP A 199 4.21 9.55 -8.23
N LEU A 200 3.88 9.69 -6.95
CA LEU A 200 4.00 10.97 -6.26
C LEU A 200 5.45 11.47 -6.24
N LEU A 201 6.44 10.58 -6.02
CA LEU A 201 7.85 10.94 -6.09
C LEU A 201 8.26 11.45 -7.49
N LYS A 202 7.68 10.88 -8.55
CA LYS A 202 7.91 11.32 -9.93
C LYS A 202 7.18 12.63 -10.25
N HIS A 203 6.09 12.92 -9.55
CA HIS A 203 5.21 14.07 -9.76
C HIS A 203 5.66 15.34 -9.01
N MET A 204 6.14 15.18 -7.75
CA MET A 204 6.45 16.32 -6.88
C MET A 204 7.57 17.19 -7.40
N THR A 205 7.54 18.48 -7.04
CA THR A 205 8.62 19.42 -7.32
C THR A 205 9.83 19.22 -6.40
N ASP A 206 10.98 19.79 -6.76
CA ASP A 206 12.17 19.75 -5.90
C ASP A 206 11.92 20.42 -4.53
N GLU A 207 11.10 21.48 -4.48
CA GLU A 207 10.73 22.17 -3.25
C GLU A 207 9.91 21.24 -2.33
N GLN A 208 8.93 20.53 -2.88
CA GLN A 208 8.13 19.57 -2.14
C GLN A 208 8.98 18.38 -1.65
N TYR A 209 9.84 17.86 -2.54
CA TYR A 209 10.77 16.78 -2.20
C TYR A 209 11.72 17.16 -1.05
N ASN A 210 12.21 18.39 -1.01
CA ASN A 210 13.09 18.88 0.07
C ASN A 210 12.41 18.94 1.45
N LEU A 211 11.07 18.94 1.51
CA LEU A 211 10.31 18.83 2.77
C LEU A 211 10.11 17.37 3.19
N MET A 212 10.28 16.41 2.27
CA MET A 212 10.04 15.01 2.56
C MET A 212 11.14 14.42 3.45
N ILE A 213 10.74 13.77 4.53
CA ILE A 213 11.63 13.01 5.41
C ILE A 213 12.06 11.73 4.72
N ALA A 214 11.08 10.93 4.31
CA ALA A 214 11.28 9.70 3.54
C ALA A 214 9.95 9.25 2.92
N ALA A 215 10.04 8.42 1.87
CA ALA A 215 8.91 7.75 1.25
C ALA A 215 8.95 6.24 1.56
N TYR A 216 7.80 5.67 1.90
CA TYR A 216 7.63 4.27 2.26
C TYR A 216 6.67 3.61 1.28
N ALA A 217 7.23 2.94 0.26
CA ALA A 217 6.49 2.14 -0.72
C ALA A 217 6.36 0.69 -0.20
N LEU A 218 5.47 0.50 0.79
CA LEU A 218 5.31 -0.76 1.51
C LEU A 218 4.62 -1.80 0.63
N GLY A 219 5.17 -3.02 0.62
CA GLY A 219 4.62 -4.08 -0.20
C GLY A 219 4.69 -3.78 -1.70
N TYR A 220 5.63 -2.93 -2.14
CA TYR A 220 5.84 -2.63 -3.55
C TYR A 220 7.33 -2.51 -3.88
N ARG A 221 7.70 -2.83 -5.11
CA ARG A 221 9.09 -2.83 -5.59
C ARG A 221 9.56 -1.45 -6.04
N ILE A 222 10.86 -1.25 -6.02
CA ILE A 222 11.56 -0.19 -6.77
C ILE A 222 12.35 -0.89 -7.88
N THR A 223 12.22 -0.40 -9.12
CA THR A 223 12.91 -0.95 -10.30
C THR A 223 14.10 -0.07 -10.72
N GLU A 224 14.95 -0.58 -11.64
CA GLU A 224 16.01 0.23 -12.25
C GLU A 224 15.45 1.47 -12.96
N GLU A 225 14.27 1.36 -13.56
CA GLU A 225 13.63 2.49 -14.23
C GLU A 225 13.21 3.56 -13.24
N ASP A 226 12.64 3.16 -12.09
CA ASP A 226 12.26 4.08 -11.02
C ASP A 226 13.47 4.86 -10.49
N CYS A 227 14.63 4.19 -10.34
CA CYS A 227 15.88 4.81 -9.87
C CYS A 227 16.48 5.86 -10.84
N LYS A 228 15.97 6.00 -12.05
CA LYS A 228 16.37 7.10 -12.95
C LYS A 228 15.73 8.44 -12.59
N ASN A 229 14.68 8.42 -11.79
CA ASN A 229 14.04 9.63 -11.29
C ASN A 229 14.86 10.24 -10.14
N ASN A 230 15.03 11.56 -10.14
CA ASN A 230 15.84 12.29 -9.17
C ASN A 230 15.26 12.33 -7.75
N HIS A 231 14.04 11.87 -7.55
CA HIS A 231 13.37 11.83 -6.25
C HIS A 231 13.22 10.40 -5.70
N ILE A 232 13.72 9.39 -6.43
CA ILE A 232 13.63 7.98 -6.00
C ILE A 232 15.04 7.46 -5.67
N HIS A 233 15.38 7.51 -4.39
CA HIS A 233 16.65 7.05 -3.86
C HIS A 233 16.44 5.91 -2.87
N PRO A 234 16.72 4.65 -3.24
CA PRO A 234 16.57 3.53 -2.30
C PRO A 234 17.36 3.77 -1.01
N ALA A 235 16.70 3.57 0.14
CA ALA A 235 17.34 3.65 1.44
C ALA A 235 18.42 2.56 1.60
N ILE A 236 19.55 2.90 2.21
CA ILE A 236 20.65 1.98 2.50
C ILE A 236 20.90 1.78 4.00
N GLY A 237 20.22 2.56 4.84
CA GLY A 237 20.31 2.50 6.31
C GLY A 237 19.09 3.10 6.99
N GLU A 238 19.25 3.45 8.26
CA GLU A 238 18.16 3.78 9.17
C GLU A 238 17.85 5.28 9.27
N THR A 239 18.80 6.15 8.90
CA THR A 239 18.76 7.58 9.28
C THR A 239 18.78 8.56 8.12
N GLU A 240 19.02 8.11 6.89
CA GLU A 240 19.05 9.00 5.74
C GLU A 240 17.67 9.62 5.50
N THR A 241 17.63 10.87 5.05
CA THR A 241 16.42 11.57 4.63
C THR A 241 16.36 11.70 3.12
N GLY A 242 15.17 11.96 2.56
CA GLY A 242 14.96 12.02 1.12
C GLY A 242 15.12 10.65 0.42
N VAL A 243 14.92 9.55 1.13
CA VAL A 243 15.09 8.19 0.61
C VAL A 243 13.75 7.49 0.45
N THR A 244 13.77 6.42 -0.35
CA THR A 244 12.61 5.56 -0.58
C THR A 244 12.84 4.18 0.02
N ILE A 245 11.97 3.78 0.92
CA ILE A 245 11.93 2.48 1.59
C ILE A 245 11.03 1.54 0.80
N SER A 246 11.50 0.34 0.49
CA SER A 246 10.73 -0.68 -0.22
C SER A 246 11.09 -2.07 0.30
N PHE A 247 10.08 -2.89 0.48
CA PHE A 247 10.21 -4.32 0.78
C PHE A 247 8.91 -5.07 0.45
N ASN A 248 9.02 -6.37 0.30
CA ASN A 248 7.92 -7.34 0.21
C ASN A 248 8.31 -8.59 1.00
N SER A 249 7.36 -9.24 1.65
CA SER A 249 7.62 -10.43 2.48
C SER A 249 7.02 -11.70 1.92
N ALA A 250 7.70 -12.82 2.17
CA ALA A 250 7.23 -14.17 1.87
C ALA A 250 7.77 -15.19 2.90
N LEU A 251 7.14 -16.37 2.97
CA LEU A 251 7.64 -17.50 3.75
C LEU A 251 8.81 -18.22 3.06
N SER A 252 8.87 -18.15 1.73
CA SER A 252 9.90 -18.74 0.90
C SER A 252 10.10 -17.94 -0.38
N THR A 253 11.18 -18.22 -1.12
CA THR A 253 11.44 -17.58 -2.42
C THR A 253 10.37 -17.90 -3.48
N ASP A 254 9.59 -18.98 -3.31
CA ASP A 254 8.44 -19.28 -4.17
C ASP A 254 7.26 -18.31 -3.95
N GLY A 255 7.24 -17.62 -2.81
CA GLY A 255 6.21 -16.64 -2.46
C GLY A 255 6.32 -15.30 -3.19
N VAL A 256 7.20 -15.16 -4.16
CA VAL A 256 7.30 -13.95 -5.00
C VAL A 256 6.01 -13.75 -5.78
N TRP A 257 5.35 -12.62 -5.54
CA TRP A 257 4.22 -12.19 -6.38
C TRP A 257 4.72 -11.20 -7.43
N PRO A 258 4.75 -11.58 -8.74
CA PRO A 258 5.38 -10.77 -9.77
C PRO A 258 4.84 -9.34 -9.85
N LEU A 259 3.54 -9.14 -9.64
CA LEU A 259 2.90 -7.82 -9.73
C LEU A 259 3.58 -6.78 -8.83
N VAL A 260 4.01 -7.17 -7.63
CA VAL A 260 4.53 -6.24 -6.61
C VAL A 260 6.03 -6.40 -6.35
N ALA A 261 6.67 -7.47 -6.81
CA ALA A 261 8.05 -7.80 -6.45
C ALA A 261 9.00 -8.05 -7.63
N GLU A 262 8.48 -8.41 -8.84
CA GLU A 262 9.35 -8.72 -9.97
C GLU A 262 10.15 -7.49 -10.43
N GLY A 263 11.45 -7.66 -10.67
CA GLY A 263 12.34 -6.59 -11.06
C GLY A 263 12.77 -5.66 -9.92
N ALA A 264 12.50 -6.01 -8.67
CA ALA A 264 12.99 -5.28 -7.51
C ALA A 264 14.52 -5.22 -7.50
N VAL A 265 15.09 -4.02 -7.45
CA VAL A 265 16.55 -3.80 -7.39
C VAL A 265 17.03 -3.59 -5.96
N THR A 266 16.12 -3.39 -5.03
CA THR A 266 16.43 -3.12 -3.64
C THR A 266 15.40 -3.76 -2.72
N CYS A 267 15.83 -3.99 -1.48
CA CYS A 267 15.00 -4.34 -0.33
C CYS A 267 15.75 -3.89 0.92
N ILE A 268 15.05 -3.26 1.85
CA ILE A 268 15.59 -2.96 3.19
C ILE A 268 14.78 -3.71 4.24
N ASN A 269 15.46 -4.31 5.20
CA ASN A 269 14.80 -5.02 6.30
C ASN A 269 14.34 -4.02 7.38
N PRO A 270 13.03 -3.78 7.57
CA PRO A 270 12.52 -2.75 8.48
C PRO A 270 12.79 -3.05 9.97
N VAL A 271 13.19 -4.28 10.31
CA VAL A 271 13.50 -4.64 11.70
C VAL A 271 14.92 -4.22 12.12
N ASN A 272 15.88 -4.20 11.19
CA ASN A 272 17.26 -3.82 11.49
C ASN A 272 17.83 -2.74 10.57
N TRP A 273 17.02 -2.26 9.62
CA TRP A 273 17.34 -1.21 8.64
C TRP A 273 18.60 -1.48 7.81
N LYS A 274 18.86 -2.76 7.52
CA LYS A 274 19.96 -3.21 6.67
C LYS A 274 19.47 -3.67 5.31
N THR A 275 20.33 -3.54 4.31
CA THR A 275 20.11 -4.02 2.94
C THR A 275 20.85 -5.31 2.62
N ASP A 276 21.58 -5.89 3.56
CA ASP A 276 22.23 -7.19 3.45
C ASP A 276 21.34 -8.33 3.99
N SER A 277 21.82 -9.58 3.94
CA SER A 277 21.09 -10.74 4.43
C SER A 277 21.21 -10.96 5.95
N THR A 278 21.66 -9.96 6.73
CA THR A 278 21.71 -10.07 8.20
C THR A 278 20.32 -10.31 8.75
N PRO A 279 20.09 -11.44 9.45
CA PRO A 279 18.78 -11.73 10.02
C PRO A 279 18.47 -10.80 11.20
N ALA A 280 17.17 -10.57 11.41
CA ALA A 280 16.65 -9.86 12.58
C ALA A 280 15.43 -10.59 13.13
N ASN A 281 15.22 -10.48 14.45
CA ASN A 281 14.07 -11.08 15.11
C ASN A 281 13.05 -10.02 15.49
N PHE A 282 11.78 -10.37 15.36
CA PHE A 282 10.66 -9.54 15.80
C PHE A 282 9.54 -10.41 16.38
N THR A 283 8.68 -9.80 17.17
CA THR A 283 7.52 -10.47 17.74
C THR A 283 6.24 -9.90 17.13
N TYR A 284 5.35 -10.76 16.69
CA TYR A 284 4.01 -10.41 16.23
C TYR A 284 2.99 -11.38 16.85
N GLU A 285 1.90 -10.86 17.44
CA GLU A 285 0.88 -11.66 18.16
C GLU A 285 1.48 -12.66 19.19
N ASN A 286 2.49 -12.24 19.95
CA ASN A 286 3.24 -13.05 20.93
C ASN A 286 4.02 -14.22 20.32
N GLU A 287 4.27 -14.23 19.02
CA GLU A 287 5.06 -15.22 18.33
C GLU A 287 6.38 -14.61 17.83
N GLU A 288 7.48 -15.34 18.00
CA GLU A 288 8.78 -14.91 17.50
C GLU A 288 8.93 -15.25 16.01
N HIS A 289 9.43 -14.30 15.26
CA HIS A 289 9.75 -14.42 13.84
C HIS A 289 11.18 -14.00 13.59
N THR A 290 11.81 -14.60 12.60
CA THR A 290 13.10 -14.14 12.08
C THR A 290 12.93 -13.73 10.64
N VAL A 291 13.42 -12.55 10.27
CA VAL A 291 13.36 -12.03 8.90
C VAL A 291 14.75 -11.73 8.38
N SER A 292 15.01 -12.07 7.11
CA SER A 292 16.25 -11.74 6.41
C SER A 292 15.97 -11.48 4.94
N ILE A 293 16.82 -10.68 4.28
CA ILE A 293 16.70 -10.43 2.84
C ILE A 293 17.30 -11.59 2.06
N ASP A 294 16.53 -12.15 1.12
CA ASP A 294 17.01 -12.95 0.02
C ASP A 294 17.53 -12.04 -1.10
N LYS A 295 18.82 -12.12 -1.40
CA LYS A 295 19.48 -11.23 -2.37
C LYS A 295 19.22 -11.58 -3.82
N GLN A 296 18.66 -12.74 -4.13
CA GLN A 296 18.32 -13.13 -5.50
C GLN A 296 16.96 -12.52 -5.92
N THR A 297 16.03 -12.50 -4.97
CA THR A 297 14.68 -11.99 -5.19
C THR A 297 14.47 -10.56 -4.69
N ASN A 298 15.40 -10.02 -3.88
CA ASN A 298 15.25 -8.77 -3.14
C ASN A 298 13.95 -8.75 -2.33
N MET A 299 13.65 -9.83 -1.60
CA MET A 299 12.50 -9.98 -0.74
C MET A 299 12.89 -10.31 0.69
N LEU A 300 12.01 -9.98 1.63
CA LEU A 300 12.09 -10.41 3.01
C LEU A 300 11.58 -11.85 3.13
N ILE A 301 12.43 -12.77 3.59
CA ILE A 301 12.02 -14.14 3.90
C ILE A 301 11.80 -14.24 5.40
N VAL A 302 10.55 -14.51 5.77
CA VAL A 302 10.10 -14.62 7.17
C VAL A 302 10.07 -16.08 7.59
N LYS A 303 10.84 -16.43 8.62
CA LYS A 303 10.80 -17.74 9.28
C LYS A 303 9.90 -17.64 10.51
N THR A 304 8.98 -18.59 10.63
CA THR A 304 8.00 -18.66 11.72
C THR A 304 7.74 -20.12 12.10
N ASN A 305 7.30 -20.34 13.33
CA ASN A 305 6.84 -21.65 13.78
C ASN A 305 5.40 -21.97 13.33
N ARG A 306 4.69 -21.00 12.72
CA ARG A 306 3.28 -21.14 12.31
C ARG A 306 3.07 -20.83 10.82
N PRO A 307 3.81 -21.42 9.86
CA PRO A 307 3.69 -21.08 8.45
C PRO A 307 2.26 -21.35 7.90
N GLU A 308 1.60 -22.43 8.40
CA GLU A 308 0.25 -22.78 7.95
C GLU A 308 -0.83 -21.76 8.37
N TYR A 309 -0.60 -21.02 9.46
CA TYR A 309 -1.48 -19.91 9.85
C TYR A 309 -1.48 -18.84 8.77
N TYR A 310 -0.32 -18.45 8.29
CA TYR A 310 -0.17 -17.40 7.25
C TYR A 310 -0.65 -17.91 5.88
N ARG A 311 -0.32 -19.14 5.50
CA ARG A 311 -0.77 -19.78 4.27
C ARG A 311 -2.28 -19.83 4.16
N LYS A 312 -2.96 -20.08 5.27
CA LYS A 312 -4.44 -20.12 5.32
C LYS A 312 -5.06 -18.78 4.92
N TRP A 313 -4.42 -17.68 5.26
CA TRP A 313 -4.88 -16.33 4.89
C TRP A 313 -4.69 -16.05 3.41
N THR A 314 -3.54 -16.43 2.86
CA THR A 314 -3.24 -16.26 1.43
C THR A 314 -4.06 -17.20 0.56
N ASN A 315 -4.48 -18.36 1.10
CA ASN A 315 -5.30 -19.34 0.38
C ASN A 315 -6.79 -18.93 0.34
N ASN A 316 -7.09 -17.83 -0.34
CA ASN A 316 -8.46 -17.38 -0.59
C ASN A 316 -8.70 -17.15 -2.08
N PRO A 317 -9.97 -17.21 -2.56
CA PRO A 317 -10.29 -17.13 -3.98
C PRO A 317 -9.81 -15.87 -4.67
N ALA A 318 -9.81 -14.71 -4.01
CA ALA A 318 -9.36 -13.45 -4.60
C ALA A 318 -7.86 -13.51 -4.93
N PHE A 319 -7.03 -13.93 -3.97
CA PHE A 319 -5.60 -14.09 -4.20
C PHE A 319 -5.25 -15.20 -5.19
N GLN A 320 -6.02 -16.29 -5.18
CA GLN A 320 -5.86 -17.33 -6.19
C GLN A 320 -6.16 -16.82 -7.62
N SER A 321 -7.19 -15.98 -7.79
CA SER A 321 -7.51 -15.37 -9.09
C SER A 321 -6.38 -14.46 -9.60
N ALA A 322 -5.66 -13.80 -8.71
CA ALA A 322 -4.48 -12.98 -9.01
C ALA A 322 -3.16 -13.79 -9.02
N LYS A 323 -3.24 -15.13 -8.95
CA LYS A 323 -2.09 -16.05 -8.97
C LYS A 323 -1.07 -15.77 -7.86
N VAL A 324 -1.53 -15.30 -6.71
CA VAL A 324 -0.67 -15.12 -5.54
C VAL A 324 -0.29 -16.49 -4.98
N HIS A 325 1.01 -16.73 -4.82
CA HIS A 325 1.50 -17.97 -4.23
C HIS A 325 1.14 -18.06 -2.74
N ILE A 326 0.87 -19.27 -2.25
CA ILE A 326 0.45 -19.50 -0.85
C ILE A 326 1.46 -19.01 0.20
N ASP A 327 2.75 -18.96 -0.16
CA ASP A 327 3.83 -18.46 0.69
C ASP A 327 4.01 -16.94 0.62
N CYS A 328 3.24 -16.22 -0.17
CA CYS A 328 3.28 -14.77 -0.24
C CYS A 328 2.73 -14.17 1.06
N LEU A 329 3.48 -13.27 1.67
CA LEU A 329 3.09 -12.55 2.88
C LEU A 329 2.76 -11.07 2.63
N HIS A 330 2.54 -10.68 1.39
CA HIS A 330 2.32 -9.31 0.99
C HIS A 330 1.32 -8.55 1.90
N HIS A 331 0.19 -9.15 2.22
CA HIS A 331 -0.82 -8.52 3.08
C HIS A 331 -0.41 -8.39 4.56
N TRP A 332 0.72 -9.03 4.95
CA TRP A 332 1.30 -8.90 6.28
C TRP A 332 2.37 -7.81 6.39
N ASP A 333 2.84 -7.26 5.26
CA ASP A 333 3.89 -6.25 5.24
C ASP A 333 3.53 -5.01 6.06
N LEU A 334 2.28 -4.56 6.00
CA LEU A 334 1.79 -3.47 6.82
C LEU A 334 1.72 -3.85 8.31
N LEU A 335 1.23 -5.07 8.61
CA LEU A 335 0.93 -5.50 9.98
C LEU A 335 2.19 -5.85 10.77
N PHE A 336 3.15 -6.53 10.15
CA PHE A 336 4.38 -6.98 10.81
C PHE A 336 5.29 -5.84 11.21
N TYR A 337 5.30 -4.76 10.42
CA TYR A 337 6.37 -3.77 10.51
C TYR A 337 5.89 -2.37 10.89
N SER A 338 4.61 -2.20 11.24
CA SER A 338 4.03 -0.88 11.57
C SER A 338 4.82 -0.12 12.62
N ASP A 339 5.12 -0.74 13.77
CA ASP A 339 5.80 -0.07 14.87
C ASP A 339 7.26 0.28 14.49
N PHE A 340 7.95 -0.59 13.74
CA PHE A 340 9.30 -0.32 13.24
C PHE A 340 9.32 0.86 12.26
N ILE A 341 8.27 1.00 11.44
CA ILE A 341 8.17 2.10 10.48
C ILE A 341 7.86 3.41 11.22
N HIS A 342 6.94 3.39 12.20
CA HIS A 342 6.67 4.52 13.06
C HIS A 342 7.96 5.06 13.70
N ASP A 343 8.70 4.22 14.41
CA ASP A 343 9.95 4.57 15.09
C ASP A 343 10.99 5.11 14.08
N ASN A 344 11.05 4.53 12.89
CA ASN A 344 11.97 4.96 11.85
C ASN A 344 11.62 6.33 11.28
N ILE A 345 10.33 6.65 11.09
CA ILE A 345 9.90 7.99 10.66
C ILE A 345 10.37 9.03 11.68
N LEU A 346 10.12 8.80 12.97
CA LEU A 346 10.58 9.68 14.04
C LEU A 346 12.09 9.85 14.03
N LYS A 347 12.83 8.74 13.93
CA LYS A 347 14.28 8.75 13.89
C LYS A 347 14.84 9.54 12.72
N ARG A 348 14.29 9.34 11.50
CA ARG A 348 14.67 10.10 10.29
C ARG A 348 14.32 11.58 10.41
N ALA A 349 13.24 11.89 11.14
CA ALA A 349 12.84 13.25 11.43
C ALA A 349 13.76 13.94 12.46
N GLY A 350 14.62 13.20 13.16
CA GLY A 350 15.46 13.70 14.25
C GLY A 350 14.66 13.91 15.55
N ILE A 351 13.52 13.25 15.69
CA ILE A 351 12.70 13.28 16.89
C ILE A 351 13.11 12.08 17.75
N GLU A 352 13.63 12.33 18.95
CA GLU A 352 13.92 11.27 19.92
C GLU A 352 12.59 10.77 20.50
N GLY A 353 12.27 9.48 20.29
CA GLY A 353 11.11 8.87 20.94
C GLY A 353 11.29 8.92 22.47
N GLU A 354 10.25 9.30 23.17
CA GLU A 354 10.22 9.11 24.63
C GLU A 354 10.30 7.61 24.92
N LYS A 355 11.39 7.20 25.59
CA LYS A 355 11.63 5.80 26.00
C LYS A 355 10.90 5.48 27.29
#